data_4056474793b08c63b92d7ae15bb85c05
#
_entry.id   4056474793b08c63b92d7ae15bb85c05
#
_cell.length_a   1.000
_cell.length_b   1.000
_cell.length_c   1.000
_cell.angle_alpha   90.00
_cell.angle_beta   90.00
_cell.angle_gamma   90.00
#
_symmetry.space_group_name_H-M   'P 1'
#
loop_
_entity.id
_entity.type
_entity.pdbx_description
1 polymer ?
#
loop_
_entity_poly.entity_id
_entity_poly.type
_entity_poly.pdbx_seq_one_letter_code
_entity_poly.pdbx_strand_id
1 'polypeptide(L)'
;DSSTSRGLGDVYKRQNPIFRNGDVSRIAYIWDQTIPGNEDEQVPYGKVFTGEEINQALLSENPQEIVPSLDENGHGTAMAGLAAGNFVPTENFSGAAPKATIIVVKLKKAKSYLRKFYQYPPQAPVFQEDDIMLGISFAVKMAQEMGMPVSVCLGLGTNQSAHVGDSELSRYVDYINEDSQVSVSVAAGNEGAAQHHYTAELDYVKNQDTVELRIADKEEGFSMEFWGDPPDDYGISLQSPAGEKLYVSSSLGAGTQELSFIFVETKVLVNYVKMERMTGKQLIYFRFFHPAAGIWKVNVSKKGISGSRFHMWLPVQGLISPDTYFLESTPYITVTAPGDST
;
A
#
# COMPACT_ATOMS: atom_id res chain seq x y z
N ASP A 1 25.47 -9.14 -3.17
CA ASP A 1 25.83 -9.19 -4.59
C ASP A 1 24.66 -8.74 -5.45
N SER A 2 24.74 -7.49 -5.93
CA SER A 2 23.68 -6.81 -6.69
C SER A 2 23.58 -7.20 -8.17
N SER A 3 24.22 -8.28 -8.57
CA SER A 3 24.32 -8.67 -9.99
C SER A 3 23.22 -9.59 -10.50
N THR A 4 22.44 -10.21 -9.59
CA THR A 4 21.38 -11.17 -9.97
C THR A 4 20.00 -10.53 -10.19
N SER A 5 19.79 -9.30 -9.75
CA SER A 5 18.49 -8.62 -9.93
C SER A 5 18.36 -7.87 -11.28
N ARG A 6 19.44 -7.71 -12.04
CA ARG A 6 19.43 -6.99 -13.32
C ARG A 6 18.91 -7.79 -14.51
N GLY A 7 18.67 -9.09 -14.37
CA GLY A 7 18.29 -9.99 -15.47
C GLY A 7 16.80 -10.27 -15.64
N LEU A 8 15.94 -9.71 -14.78
CA LEU A 8 14.51 -10.07 -14.78
C LEU A 8 13.57 -8.97 -15.30
N GLY A 9 14.09 -7.86 -15.75
CA GLY A 9 13.27 -6.71 -16.09
C GLY A 9 13.29 -6.35 -17.55
N ASP A 10 12.64 -7.06 -18.43
CA ASP A 10 12.37 -6.59 -19.79
C ASP A 10 11.51 -7.59 -20.58
N VAL A 11 11.42 -7.43 -21.88
CA VAL A 11 10.89 -8.38 -22.87
C VAL A 11 11.17 -9.85 -22.52
N TYR A 12 12.29 -10.11 -21.85
CA TYR A 12 12.73 -11.43 -21.39
C TYR A 12 11.85 -12.06 -20.31
N LYS A 13 11.04 -11.33 -19.58
CA LYS A 13 10.22 -11.88 -18.49
C LYS A 13 9.09 -12.77 -19.00
N ARG A 14 8.44 -12.37 -20.08
CA ARG A 14 7.46 -13.19 -20.80
C ARG A 14 8.09 -14.37 -21.49
N GLN A 15 9.33 -14.23 -21.94
CA GLN A 15 10.15 -15.26 -22.56
C GLN A 15 10.76 -16.22 -21.54
N ASN A 16 10.71 -15.86 -20.24
CA ASN A 16 11.24 -16.71 -19.18
C ASN A 16 10.55 -18.07 -19.21
N PRO A 17 11.30 -19.18 -19.29
CA PRO A 17 10.74 -20.53 -19.33
C PRO A 17 9.80 -20.86 -18.16
N ILE A 18 9.93 -20.16 -17.02
CA ILE A 18 9.07 -20.40 -15.86
C ILE A 18 7.60 -20.04 -16.08
N PHE A 19 7.26 -19.26 -17.10
CA PHE A 19 5.89 -18.89 -17.45
C PHE A 19 5.37 -19.56 -18.73
N ARG A 20 6.05 -20.62 -19.21
CA ARG A 20 5.75 -21.24 -20.48
C ARG A 20 5.55 -22.75 -20.34
N ASN A 21 4.71 -23.30 -21.24
CA ASN A 21 4.63 -24.73 -21.52
C ASN A 21 5.24 -24.97 -22.90
N GLY A 22 6.51 -25.37 -22.95
CA GLY A 22 7.25 -25.41 -24.22
C GLY A 22 7.31 -24.00 -24.82
N ASP A 23 6.76 -23.85 -26.02
CA ASP A 23 6.77 -22.59 -26.78
C ASP A 23 5.54 -21.71 -26.54
N VAL A 24 4.58 -22.16 -25.71
CA VAL A 24 3.34 -21.45 -25.45
C VAL A 24 3.36 -20.81 -24.06
N SER A 25 2.95 -19.56 -23.97
CA SER A 25 2.80 -18.84 -22.70
C SER A 25 1.65 -19.42 -21.86
N ARG A 26 1.83 -19.46 -20.55
CA ARG A 26 0.75 -19.71 -19.60
C ARG A 26 0.03 -18.44 -19.18
N ILE A 27 0.50 -17.27 -19.64
CA ILE A 27 -0.19 -16.00 -19.41
C ILE A 27 -1.32 -15.88 -20.42
N ALA A 28 -2.56 -15.96 -19.94
CA ALA A 28 -3.76 -15.85 -20.76
C ALA A 28 -4.12 -14.39 -21.08
N TYR A 29 -3.91 -13.50 -20.11
CA TYR A 29 -4.21 -12.08 -20.26
C TYR A 29 -3.18 -11.22 -19.53
N ILE A 30 -2.87 -10.06 -20.10
CA ILE A 30 -2.18 -8.95 -19.44
C ILE A 30 -3.06 -7.71 -19.59
N TRP A 31 -3.54 -7.13 -18.48
CA TRP A 31 -4.09 -5.78 -18.51
C TRP A 31 -3.03 -4.80 -18.02
N ASP A 32 -2.53 -3.97 -18.93
CA ASP A 32 -1.62 -2.89 -18.60
C ASP A 32 -2.39 -1.57 -18.49
N GLN A 33 -2.58 -1.11 -17.27
CA GLN A 33 -3.29 0.13 -16.97
C GLN A 33 -2.49 1.39 -17.35
N THR A 34 -1.20 1.26 -17.69
CA THR A 34 -0.30 2.38 -17.99
C THR A 34 -0.27 2.75 -19.47
N ILE A 35 -0.68 1.84 -20.34
CA ILE A 35 -0.66 2.03 -21.79
C ILE A 35 -1.97 2.68 -22.21
N PRO A 36 -1.95 3.82 -22.94
CA PRO A 36 -3.17 4.36 -23.51
C PRO A 36 -3.83 3.34 -24.44
N GLY A 37 -5.05 2.92 -24.12
CA GLY A 37 -5.85 2.01 -24.92
C GLY A 37 -6.88 2.78 -25.73
N ASN A 38 -7.30 2.22 -26.85
CA ASN A 38 -8.62 2.52 -27.38
C ASN A 38 -9.62 1.89 -26.41
N GLU A 39 -10.78 2.52 -26.26
CA GLU A 39 -11.88 2.00 -25.44
C GLU A 39 -12.10 0.52 -25.75
N ASP A 40 -11.56 -0.34 -24.89
CA ASP A 40 -11.80 -1.77 -24.94
C ASP A 40 -13.08 -1.99 -24.13
N GLU A 41 -14.06 -2.69 -24.67
CA GLU A 41 -15.32 -2.96 -23.97
C GLU A 41 -15.13 -3.72 -22.65
N GLN A 42 -13.93 -4.29 -22.44
CA GLN A 42 -13.60 -5.08 -21.25
C GLN A 42 -13.09 -4.28 -20.07
N VAL A 43 -12.43 -3.13 -20.32
CA VAL A 43 -11.77 -2.32 -19.30
C VAL A 43 -11.98 -0.83 -19.52
N PRO A 44 -12.09 -0.02 -18.45
CA PRO A 44 -12.38 1.41 -18.59
C PRO A 44 -11.19 2.25 -19.08
N TYR A 45 -9.97 1.71 -19.06
CA TYR A 45 -8.72 2.34 -19.52
C TYR A 45 -7.62 1.29 -19.64
N GLY A 46 -6.46 1.69 -20.14
CA GLY A 46 -5.34 0.77 -20.35
C GLY A 46 -5.53 -0.07 -21.60
N LYS A 47 -4.74 -1.11 -21.72
CA LYS A 47 -4.83 -2.06 -22.83
C LYS A 47 -4.75 -3.50 -22.31
N VAL A 48 -5.64 -4.34 -22.82
CA VAL A 48 -5.64 -5.78 -22.59
C VAL A 48 -4.89 -6.46 -23.73
N PHE A 49 -4.00 -7.39 -23.39
CA PHE A 49 -3.32 -8.28 -24.32
C PHE A 49 -3.75 -9.71 -24.04
N THR A 50 -4.16 -10.40 -25.08
CA THR A 50 -4.61 -11.80 -25.03
C THR A 50 -3.44 -12.77 -25.07
N GLY A 51 -3.66 -14.02 -24.67
CA GLY A 51 -2.66 -15.09 -24.79
C GLY A 51 -2.18 -15.32 -26.24
N GLU A 52 -3.04 -15.05 -27.22
CA GLU A 52 -2.66 -15.15 -28.64
C GLU A 52 -1.66 -14.05 -29.01
N GLU A 53 -1.91 -12.78 -28.67
CA GLU A 53 -0.98 -11.68 -28.90
C GLU A 53 0.34 -11.89 -28.15
N ILE A 54 0.29 -12.43 -26.93
CA ILE A 54 1.48 -12.76 -26.13
C ILE A 54 2.30 -13.84 -26.84
N ASN A 55 1.67 -14.89 -27.37
CA ASN A 55 2.36 -15.94 -28.10
C ASN A 55 2.93 -15.43 -29.43
N GLN A 56 2.23 -14.56 -30.17
CA GLN A 56 2.76 -13.89 -31.34
C GLN A 56 4.01 -13.05 -31.01
N ALA A 57 3.95 -12.30 -29.88
CA ALA A 57 5.09 -11.53 -29.41
C ALA A 57 6.30 -12.40 -29.05
N LEU A 58 6.08 -13.61 -28.50
CA LEU A 58 7.16 -14.55 -28.19
C LEU A 58 7.90 -15.07 -29.43
N LEU A 59 7.22 -15.11 -30.58
CA LEU A 59 7.78 -15.56 -31.86
C LEU A 59 8.36 -14.40 -32.67
N SER A 60 8.09 -13.15 -32.30
CA SER A 60 8.54 -11.97 -33.03
C SER A 60 9.99 -11.60 -32.70
N GLU A 61 10.72 -11.08 -33.69
CA GLU A 61 12.03 -10.46 -33.49
C GLU A 61 11.92 -9.16 -32.62
N ASN A 62 10.76 -8.49 -32.70
CA ASN A 62 10.45 -7.26 -31.93
C ASN A 62 9.21 -7.45 -31.05
N PRO A 63 9.28 -8.22 -29.96
CA PRO A 63 8.11 -8.54 -29.13
C PRO A 63 7.40 -7.32 -28.55
N GLN A 64 8.12 -6.21 -28.33
CA GLN A 64 7.58 -4.96 -27.76
C GLN A 64 6.67 -4.21 -28.73
N GLU A 65 6.78 -4.44 -30.04
CA GLU A 65 5.86 -3.83 -31.01
C GLU A 65 4.45 -4.45 -30.89
N ILE A 66 4.34 -5.70 -30.45
CA ILE A 66 3.08 -6.42 -30.27
C ILE A 66 2.56 -6.23 -28.85
N VAL A 67 3.40 -6.49 -27.84
CA VAL A 67 3.06 -6.35 -26.42
C VAL A 67 4.07 -5.45 -25.70
N PRO A 68 3.87 -4.12 -25.68
CA PRO A 68 4.81 -3.16 -25.09
C PRO A 68 4.80 -3.12 -23.55
N SER A 69 3.99 -3.93 -22.90
CA SER A 69 3.90 -3.99 -21.43
C SER A 69 5.20 -4.50 -20.81
N LEU A 70 5.79 -3.72 -19.91
CA LEU A 70 7.08 -4.02 -19.25
C LEU A 70 6.92 -3.93 -17.71
N ASP A 71 7.65 -4.76 -16.98
CA ASP A 71 7.81 -4.64 -15.54
C ASP A 71 9.17 -3.99 -15.23
N GLU A 72 9.18 -2.70 -15.01
CA GLU A 72 10.38 -1.90 -14.74
C GLU A 72 10.99 -2.17 -13.35
N ASN A 73 10.16 -2.58 -12.38
CA ASN A 73 10.57 -2.78 -11.00
C ASN A 73 11.06 -4.21 -10.73
N GLY A 74 10.43 -5.20 -11.34
CA GLY A 74 10.73 -6.63 -11.15
C GLY A 74 9.93 -7.30 -10.02
N HIS A 75 9.31 -6.55 -9.14
CA HIS A 75 8.55 -7.09 -8.00
C HIS A 75 7.38 -7.97 -8.46
N GLY A 76 6.55 -7.48 -9.38
CA GLY A 76 5.41 -8.23 -9.90
C GLY A 76 5.82 -9.53 -10.59
N THR A 77 6.92 -9.51 -11.34
CA THR A 77 7.47 -10.73 -11.97
C THR A 77 7.98 -11.73 -10.94
N ALA A 78 8.65 -11.28 -9.88
CA ALA A 78 9.10 -12.15 -8.79
C ALA A 78 7.90 -12.78 -8.08
N MET A 79 6.86 -12.00 -7.77
CA MET A 79 5.61 -12.49 -7.17
C MET A 79 4.91 -13.52 -8.05
N ALA A 80 4.81 -13.26 -9.37
CA ALA A 80 4.24 -14.22 -10.32
C ALA A 80 5.05 -15.51 -10.39
N GLY A 81 6.39 -15.43 -10.33
CA GLY A 81 7.29 -16.57 -10.28
C GLY A 81 7.06 -17.43 -9.03
N LEU A 82 6.98 -16.80 -7.86
CA LEU A 82 6.71 -17.49 -6.59
C LEU A 82 5.30 -18.12 -6.57
N ALA A 83 4.31 -17.44 -7.13
CA ALA A 83 2.94 -17.94 -7.18
C ALA A 83 2.79 -19.09 -8.19
N ALA A 84 3.29 -18.93 -9.42
CA ALA A 84 2.94 -19.79 -10.54
C ALA A 84 4.11 -20.17 -11.46
N GLY A 85 5.36 -19.96 -11.04
CA GLY A 85 6.53 -20.35 -11.85
C GLY A 85 6.63 -21.86 -12.03
N ASN A 86 7.08 -22.30 -13.21
CA ASN A 86 7.35 -23.71 -13.50
C ASN A 86 8.46 -24.25 -12.59
N PHE A 87 8.49 -25.58 -12.46
CA PHE A 87 9.61 -26.25 -11.84
C PHE A 87 10.88 -26.12 -12.71
N VAL A 88 11.95 -25.59 -12.12
CA VAL A 88 13.28 -25.43 -12.72
C VAL A 88 14.26 -26.31 -11.96
N PRO A 89 14.59 -27.51 -12.48
CA PRO A 89 15.44 -28.49 -11.77
C PRO A 89 16.82 -27.96 -11.43
N THR A 90 17.42 -27.16 -12.28
CA THR A 90 18.77 -26.59 -12.10
C THR A 90 18.85 -25.63 -10.92
N GLU A 91 17.78 -24.96 -10.60
CA GLU A 91 17.68 -23.97 -9.51
C GLU A 91 16.97 -24.54 -8.29
N ASN A 92 16.49 -25.79 -8.36
CA ASN A 92 15.63 -26.40 -7.35
C ASN A 92 14.44 -25.47 -6.95
N PHE A 93 13.86 -24.80 -7.94
CA PHE A 93 12.80 -23.81 -7.77
C PHE A 93 11.49 -24.31 -8.39
N SER A 94 10.38 -24.03 -7.71
CA SER A 94 9.03 -24.16 -8.23
C SER A 94 8.15 -23.11 -7.57
N GLY A 95 7.28 -22.46 -8.32
CA GLY A 95 6.18 -21.71 -7.76
C GLY A 95 5.17 -22.60 -7.04
N ALA A 96 4.29 -21.99 -6.24
CA ALA A 96 3.27 -22.71 -5.47
C ALA A 96 2.27 -23.45 -6.39
N ALA A 97 1.92 -22.87 -7.53
CA ALA A 97 0.99 -23.41 -8.52
C ALA A 97 1.59 -23.49 -9.92
N PRO A 98 2.60 -24.38 -10.18
CA PRO A 98 3.42 -24.35 -11.40
C PRO A 98 2.66 -24.72 -12.70
N LYS A 99 1.41 -25.14 -12.58
CA LYS A 99 0.53 -25.46 -13.73
C LYS A 99 -0.61 -24.47 -13.92
N ALA A 100 -0.72 -23.43 -13.08
CA ALA A 100 -1.79 -22.46 -13.18
C ALA A 100 -1.71 -21.64 -14.48
N THR A 101 -2.85 -21.32 -15.05
CA THR A 101 -3.01 -20.25 -16.03
C THR A 101 -2.82 -18.92 -15.32
N ILE A 102 -2.18 -17.95 -15.94
CA ILE A 102 -1.78 -16.70 -15.32
C ILE A 102 -2.54 -15.54 -15.95
N ILE A 103 -3.11 -14.68 -15.12
CA ILE A 103 -3.65 -13.37 -15.50
C ILE A 103 -2.78 -12.31 -14.81
N VAL A 104 -2.33 -11.33 -15.55
CA VAL A 104 -1.47 -10.26 -15.03
C VAL A 104 -2.21 -8.93 -15.12
N VAL A 105 -2.18 -8.17 -14.03
CA VAL A 105 -2.62 -6.77 -14.00
C VAL A 105 -1.43 -5.90 -13.63
N LYS A 106 -1.01 -5.05 -14.54
CA LYS A 106 -0.01 -4.01 -14.28
C LYS A 106 -0.71 -2.71 -13.92
N LEU A 107 -0.59 -2.33 -12.67
CA LEU A 107 -1.23 -1.14 -12.12
C LEU A 107 -0.57 0.15 -12.65
N LYS A 108 -1.37 1.19 -12.89
CA LYS A 108 -0.87 2.54 -13.14
C LYS A 108 -0.53 3.25 -11.84
N LYS A 109 0.43 4.16 -11.89
CA LYS A 109 0.81 4.98 -10.73
C LYS A 109 -0.35 5.89 -10.30
N ALA A 110 -0.48 6.11 -9.00
CA ALA A 110 -1.45 7.03 -8.42
C ALA A 110 -1.32 8.44 -9.03
N LYS A 111 -2.45 9.11 -9.17
CA LYS A 111 -2.54 10.47 -9.72
C LYS A 111 -1.72 11.46 -8.89
N SER A 112 -1.16 12.46 -9.54
CA SER A 112 -0.24 13.41 -8.92
C SER A 112 -0.84 14.18 -7.73
N TYR A 113 -2.14 14.45 -7.74
CA TYR A 113 -2.80 15.14 -6.64
C TYR A 113 -2.87 14.27 -5.37
N LEU A 114 -3.08 12.95 -5.49
CA LEU A 114 -3.05 12.04 -4.35
C LEU A 114 -1.64 11.94 -3.77
N ARG A 115 -0.63 11.79 -4.62
CA ARG A 115 0.77 11.74 -4.19
C ARG A 115 1.18 13.01 -3.44
N LYS A 116 0.74 14.17 -3.91
CA LYS A 116 0.94 15.46 -3.23
C LYS A 116 0.18 15.55 -1.92
N PHE A 117 -1.05 15.02 -1.88
CA PHE A 117 -1.85 15.01 -0.67
C PHE A 117 -1.18 14.20 0.44
N TYR A 118 -0.68 13.01 0.10
CA TYR A 118 -0.01 12.12 1.05
C TYR A 118 1.47 12.46 1.28
N GLN A 119 2.02 13.45 0.61
CA GLN A 119 3.44 13.84 0.68
C GLN A 119 4.40 12.71 0.25
N TYR A 120 4.01 11.88 -0.69
CA TYR A 120 4.86 10.80 -1.15
C TYR A 120 5.95 11.27 -2.11
N PRO A 121 7.17 10.70 -2.03
CA PRO A 121 8.25 11.03 -2.96
C PRO A 121 7.82 10.87 -4.42
N PRO A 122 8.21 11.79 -5.32
CA PRO A 122 7.77 11.77 -6.72
C PRO A 122 8.06 10.47 -7.47
N GLN A 123 9.11 9.76 -7.09
CA GLN A 123 9.52 8.50 -7.74
C GLN A 123 8.93 7.23 -7.10
N ALA A 124 8.30 7.36 -5.92
CA ALA A 124 7.76 6.20 -5.21
C ALA A 124 6.70 5.46 -6.03
N PRO A 125 6.73 4.12 -6.04
CA PRO A 125 5.75 3.30 -6.74
C PRO A 125 4.47 3.18 -5.88
N VAL A 126 3.61 4.18 -5.95
CA VAL A 126 2.32 4.20 -5.24
C VAL A 126 1.17 4.04 -6.22
N PHE A 127 0.12 3.33 -5.79
CA PHE A 127 -1.04 2.96 -6.59
C PHE A 127 -2.32 3.45 -5.92
N GLN A 128 -3.42 3.50 -6.67
CA GLN A 128 -4.73 3.88 -6.16
C GLN A 128 -5.55 2.63 -5.86
N GLU A 129 -6.31 2.69 -4.79
CA GLU A 129 -7.17 1.61 -4.33
C GLU A 129 -8.23 1.22 -5.37
N ASP A 130 -8.85 2.20 -6.03
CA ASP A 130 -9.82 1.99 -7.11
C ASP A 130 -9.21 1.24 -8.32
N ASP A 131 -7.96 1.52 -8.67
CA ASP A 131 -7.25 0.83 -9.74
C ASP A 131 -6.92 -0.63 -9.37
N ILE A 132 -6.67 -0.90 -8.09
CA ILE A 132 -6.47 -2.26 -7.55
C ILE A 132 -7.79 -3.03 -7.60
N MET A 133 -8.89 -2.45 -7.11
CA MET A 133 -10.22 -3.07 -7.13
C MET A 133 -10.66 -3.43 -8.55
N LEU A 134 -10.45 -2.54 -9.52
CA LEU A 134 -10.71 -2.81 -10.93
C LEU A 134 -9.82 -3.92 -11.47
N GLY A 135 -8.55 -3.99 -11.04
CA GLY A 135 -7.64 -5.07 -11.39
C GLY A 135 -8.10 -6.43 -10.91
N ILE A 136 -8.58 -6.52 -9.69
CA ILE A 136 -9.16 -7.73 -9.11
C ILE A 136 -10.42 -8.12 -9.89
N SER A 137 -11.33 -7.16 -10.13
CA SER A 137 -12.56 -7.38 -10.91
C SER A 137 -12.27 -7.94 -12.31
N PHE A 138 -11.28 -7.38 -13.00
CA PHE A 138 -10.84 -7.87 -14.30
C PHE A 138 -10.36 -9.32 -14.22
N ALA A 139 -9.49 -9.65 -13.26
CA ALA A 139 -8.96 -11.00 -13.12
C ALA A 139 -10.07 -12.02 -12.85
N VAL A 140 -11.03 -11.69 -11.98
CA VAL A 140 -12.20 -12.52 -11.68
C VAL A 140 -13.06 -12.71 -12.93
N LYS A 141 -13.38 -11.65 -13.66
CA LYS A 141 -14.17 -11.72 -14.90
C LYS A 141 -13.52 -12.62 -15.94
N MET A 142 -12.22 -12.45 -16.20
CA MET A 142 -11.49 -13.28 -17.17
C MET A 142 -11.46 -14.76 -16.76
N ALA A 143 -11.29 -15.04 -15.47
CA ALA A 143 -11.31 -16.41 -14.96
C ALA A 143 -12.71 -17.05 -15.14
N GLN A 144 -13.77 -16.32 -14.86
CA GLN A 144 -15.15 -16.77 -15.07
C GLN A 144 -15.44 -17.06 -16.56
N GLU A 145 -14.98 -16.20 -17.47
CA GLU A 145 -15.10 -16.42 -18.92
C GLU A 145 -14.34 -17.67 -19.39
N MET A 146 -13.21 -18.00 -18.73
CA MET A 146 -12.48 -19.24 -18.96
C MET A 146 -13.09 -20.47 -18.25
N GLY A 147 -14.11 -20.29 -17.40
CA GLY A 147 -14.70 -21.36 -16.59
C GLY A 147 -13.74 -21.93 -15.54
N MET A 148 -12.84 -21.12 -14.99
CA MET A 148 -11.80 -21.51 -14.03
C MET A 148 -11.96 -20.78 -12.69
N PRO A 149 -11.64 -21.45 -11.57
CA PRO A 149 -11.47 -20.73 -10.31
C PRO A 149 -10.25 -19.83 -10.36
N VAL A 150 -10.23 -18.76 -9.57
CA VAL A 150 -9.12 -17.80 -9.52
C VAL A 150 -8.60 -17.60 -8.10
N SER A 151 -7.27 -17.59 -7.99
CA SER A 151 -6.57 -17.11 -6.80
C SER A 151 -5.82 -15.83 -7.15
N VAL A 152 -6.25 -14.73 -6.54
CA VAL A 152 -5.62 -13.41 -6.71
C VAL A 152 -4.51 -13.25 -5.70
N CYS A 153 -3.31 -12.91 -6.16
CA CYS A 153 -2.17 -12.58 -5.32
C CYS A 153 -1.94 -11.08 -5.32
N LEU A 154 -2.22 -10.42 -4.20
CA LEU A 154 -2.02 -9.00 -4.00
C LEU A 154 -0.76 -8.75 -3.16
N GLY A 155 0.37 -8.56 -3.83
CA GLY A 155 1.68 -8.31 -3.20
C GLY A 155 1.91 -6.84 -2.85
N LEU A 156 0.87 -6.12 -2.43
CA LEU A 156 0.88 -4.70 -2.09
C LEU A 156 0.29 -4.51 -0.70
N GLY A 157 0.63 -3.40 -0.06
CA GLY A 157 0.09 -3.06 1.25
C GLY A 157 0.27 -1.59 1.57
N THR A 158 -0.32 -1.17 2.69
CA THR A 158 -0.26 0.20 3.18
C THR A 158 -0.31 0.23 4.70
N ASN A 159 0.33 1.23 5.32
CA ASN A 159 0.14 1.52 6.75
C ASN A 159 -1.02 2.50 7.00
N GLN A 160 -1.73 2.89 5.96
CA GLN A 160 -2.91 3.74 6.11
C GLN A 160 -4.14 2.94 6.45
N SER A 161 -5.11 3.57 7.07
CA SER A 161 -6.37 3.05 7.59
C SER A 161 -6.32 2.57 9.03
N ALA A 162 -7.48 2.22 9.56
CA ALA A 162 -7.66 1.80 10.96
C ALA A 162 -7.18 0.37 11.27
N HIS A 163 -6.75 -0.40 10.29
CA HIS A 163 -6.29 -1.80 10.41
C HIS A 163 -7.32 -2.74 11.08
N VAL A 164 -8.60 -2.54 10.77
CA VAL A 164 -9.72 -3.35 11.31
C VAL A 164 -10.60 -3.95 10.21
N GLY A 165 -10.08 -4.05 8.98
CA GLY A 165 -10.80 -4.67 7.87
C GLY A 165 -11.96 -3.85 7.28
N ASP A 166 -12.09 -2.58 7.63
CA ASP A 166 -13.22 -1.73 7.24
C ASP A 166 -12.91 -0.73 6.10
N SER A 167 -11.73 -0.83 5.45
CA SER A 167 -11.43 -0.01 4.27
C SER A 167 -12.31 -0.42 3.08
N GLU A 168 -12.46 0.46 2.10
CA GLU A 168 -13.24 0.15 0.88
C GLU A 168 -12.65 -1.06 0.15
N LEU A 169 -11.32 -1.18 0.06
CA LEU A 169 -10.66 -2.35 -0.52
C LEU A 169 -10.92 -3.61 0.31
N SER A 170 -10.87 -3.52 1.64
CA SER A 170 -11.15 -4.67 2.51
C SER A 170 -12.55 -5.22 2.29
N ARG A 171 -13.55 -4.35 2.31
CA ARG A 171 -14.95 -4.74 2.05
C ARG A 171 -15.17 -5.30 0.65
N TYR A 172 -14.45 -4.77 -0.32
CA TYR A 172 -14.50 -5.29 -1.68
C TYR A 172 -13.91 -6.69 -1.77
N VAL A 173 -12.78 -6.94 -1.10
CA VAL A 173 -12.16 -8.26 -1.01
C VAL A 173 -13.08 -9.25 -0.28
N ASP A 174 -13.70 -8.84 0.82
CA ASP A 174 -14.68 -9.66 1.55
C ASP A 174 -15.83 -10.05 0.63
N TYR A 175 -16.43 -9.08 -0.06
CA TYR A 175 -17.51 -9.32 -1.00
C TYR A 175 -17.14 -10.30 -2.13
N ILE A 176 -15.96 -10.17 -2.70
CA ILE A 176 -15.49 -11.06 -3.77
C ILE A 176 -15.23 -12.48 -3.25
N ASN A 177 -14.70 -12.61 -2.04
CA ASN A 177 -14.44 -13.91 -1.43
C ASN A 177 -15.69 -14.69 -1.02
N GLU A 178 -16.90 -14.08 -1.10
CA GLU A 178 -18.17 -14.82 -0.97
C GLU A 178 -18.39 -15.83 -2.12
N ASP A 179 -17.77 -15.58 -3.30
CA ASP A 179 -17.76 -16.56 -4.39
C ASP A 179 -16.75 -17.68 -4.09
N SER A 180 -17.24 -18.90 -3.95
CA SER A 180 -16.42 -20.09 -3.66
C SER A 180 -15.35 -20.42 -4.71
N GLN A 181 -15.40 -19.79 -5.89
CA GLN A 181 -14.40 -19.94 -6.96
C GLN A 181 -13.34 -18.84 -6.94
N VAL A 182 -13.43 -17.90 -6.03
CA VAL A 182 -12.50 -16.77 -5.90
C VAL A 182 -11.79 -16.84 -4.55
N SER A 183 -10.50 -16.61 -4.55
CA SER A 183 -9.70 -16.43 -3.33
C SER A 183 -8.74 -15.27 -3.55
N VAL A 184 -8.68 -14.34 -2.60
CA VAL A 184 -7.73 -13.23 -2.60
C VAL A 184 -6.76 -13.41 -1.45
N SER A 185 -5.47 -13.44 -1.76
CA SER A 185 -4.39 -13.48 -0.78
C SER A 185 -3.62 -12.16 -0.80
N VAL A 186 -3.47 -11.55 0.35
CA VAL A 186 -2.81 -10.25 0.51
C VAL A 186 -1.55 -10.38 1.34
N ALA A 187 -0.48 -9.70 0.91
CA ALA A 187 0.75 -9.68 1.66
C ALA A 187 0.58 -8.94 3.00
N ALA A 188 1.08 -9.53 4.09
CA ALA A 188 1.07 -8.89 5.41
C ALA A 188 2.06 -7.71 5.53
N GLY A 189 2.94 -7.49 4.54
CA GLY A 189 3.92 -6.42 4.50
C GLY A 189 5.24 -6.74 5.18
N ASN A 190 6.17 -5.80 5.11
CA ASN A 190 7.56 -5.96 5.56
C ASN A 190 7.94 -4.96 6.66
N GLU A 191 6.97 -4.34 7.32
CA GLU A 191 7.16 -3.20 8.21
C GLU A 191 7.58 -3.57 9.66
N GLY A 192 7.65 -4.86 10.00
CA GLY A 192 7.85 -5.32 11.38
C GLY A 192 9.08 -4.76 12.11
N ALA A 193 10.12 -4.34 11.39
CA ALA A 193 11.33 -3.71 11.94
C ALA A 193 11.48 -2.23 11.58
N ALA A 194 10.52 -1.65 10.86
CA ALA A 194 10.62 -0.28 10.34
C ALA A 194 10.36 0.81 11.39
N GLN A 195 9.83 0.45 12.55
CA GLN A 195 9.45 1.38 13.63
C GLN A 195 8.40 2.44 13.18
N HIS A 196 7.54 2.06 12.25
CA HIS A 196 6.51 2.94 11.68
C HIS A 196 5.16 2.84 12.39
N HIS A 197 5.08 2.07 13.46
CA HIS A 197 3.87 1.92 14.26
C HIS A 197 4.14 2.17 15.75
N TYR A 198 3.24 2.88 16.39
CA TYR A 198 3.19 3.06 17.84
C TYR A 198 1.76 2.81 18.35
N THR A 199 1.63 2.12 19.46
CA THR A 199 0.36 1.98 20.17
C THR A 199 0.54 2.06 21.68
N ALA A 200 -0.43 2.61 22.35
CA ALA A 200 -0.53 2.59 23.82
C ALA A 200 -1.99 2.52 24.26
N GLU A 201 -2.17 1.99 25.44
CA GLU A 201 -3.44 1.99 26.13
C GLU A 201 -3.42 3.09 27.21
N LEU A 202 -4.44 3.94 27.21
CA LEU A 202 -4.64 4.97 28.22
C LEU A 202 -5.88 4.61 29.05
N ASP A 203 -5.76 4.77 30.34
CA ASP A 203 -6.84 4.54 31.29
C ASP A 203 -7.09 5.78 32.16
N TYR A 204 -7.85 5.61 33.19
CA TYR A 204 -8.17 6.68 34.17
C TYR A 204 -6.92 7.11 34.98
N VAL A 205 -5.93 6.22 35.18
CA VAL A 205 -4.70 6.51 35.91
C VAL A 205 -3.62 7.07 34.99
N LYS A 206 -3.33 6.35 33.91
CA LYS A 206 -2.44 6.79 32.82
C LYS A 206 -3.28 7.41 31.71
N ASN A 207 -3.65 8.69 31.85
CA ASN A 207 -4.50 9.39 30.88
C ASN A 207 -3.72 10.25 29.88
N GLN A 208 -2.40 10.16 29.87
CA GLN A 208 -1.50 10.87 28.95
C GLN A 208 -0.34 9.97 28.52
N ASP A 209 0.14 10.22 27.31
CA ASP A 209 1.34 9.59 26.77
C ASP A 209 2.12 10.59 25.92
N THR A 210 3.42 10.36 25.77
CA THR A 210 4.28 11.18 24.93
C THR A 210 5.05 10.26 23.97
N VAL A 211 4.74 10.37 22.71
CA VAL A 211 5.35 9.58 21.65
C VAL A 211 6.48 10.38 21.03
N GLU A 212 7.68 9.86 21.05
CA GLU A 212 8.85 10.46 20.42
C GLU A 212 9.01 9.99 18.99
N LEU A 213 8.95 10.95 18.06
CA LEU A 213 9.12 10.76 16.62
C LEU A 213 10.43 11.39 16.18
N ARG A 214 11.37 10.57 15.75
CA ARG A 214 12.57 11.04 15.07
C ARG A 214 12.22 11.40 13.64
N ILE A 215 12.62 12.59 13.20
CA ILE A 215 12.53 13.04 11.81
C ILE A 215 13.92 13.18 11.25
N ALA A 216 14.15 12.58 10.09
CA ALA A 216 15.42 12.57 9.37
C ALA A 216 15.86 13.96 8.94
N ASP A 217 17.16 14.13 8.74
CA ASP A 217 17.70 15.31 8.05
C ASP A 217 17.22 15.32 6.59
N LYS A 218 16.79 16.49 6.10
CA LYS A 218 16.26 16.70 4.74
C LYS A 218 14.98 15.91 4.40
N GLU A 219 14.17 15.55 5.40
CA GLU A 219 12.82 15.05 5.13
C GLU A 219 11.98 16.16 4.45
N GLU A 220 11.50 15.89 3.24
CA GLU A 220 10.73 16.91 2.49
C GLU A 220 9.30 17.02 3.01
N GLY A 221 8.76 15.91 3.49
CA GLY A 221 7.43 15.83 4.06
C GLY A 221 6.89 14.41 4.08
N PHE A 222 5.93 14.20 4.96
CA PHE A 222 5.24 12.91 5.10
C PHE A 222 3.87 13.09 5.74
N SER A 223 3.04 12.05 5.66
CA SER A 223 1.79 11.96 6.38
C SER A 223 1.92 11.02 7.58
N MET A 224 1.13 11.26 8.62
CA MET A 224 1.01 10.40 9.79
C MET A 224 -0.45 10.30 10.20
N GLU A 225 -0.89 9.10 10.54
CA GLU A 225 -2.24 8.85 11.04
C GLU A 225 -2.23 8.56 12.53
N PHE A 226 -3.20 9.10 13.24
CA PHE A 226 -3.56 8.73 14.61
C PHE A 226 -4.97 8.17 14.62
N TRP A 227 -5.12 6.97 15.14
CA TRP A 227 -6.39 6.27 15.28
C TRP A 227 -6.66 5.99 16.74
N GLY A 228 -7.76 6.56 17.27
CA GLY A 228 -8.20 6.37 18.66
C GLY A 228 -9.43 5.48 18.75
N ASP A 229 -9.38 4.47 19.62
CA ASP A 229 -10.52 3.57 19.82
C ASP A 229 -11.65 4.27 20.60
N PRO A 230 -12.91 4.04 20.19
CA PRO A 230 -14.06 4.52 20.96
C PRO A 230 -14.13 3.80 22.34
N PRO A 231 -14.82 4.35 23.36
CA PRO A 231 -15.65 5.55 23.27
C PRO A 231 -14.92 6.86 23.60
N ASP A 232 -13.60 6.84 23.79
CA ASP A 232 -12.86 7.99 24.28
C ASP A 232 -12.49 8.99 23.17
N ASP A 233 -12.37 10.25 23.57
CA ASP A 233 -11.83 11.32 22.76
C ASP A 233 -10.38 11.58 23.15
N TYR A 234 -9.51 11.73 22.17
CA TYR A 234 -8.11 12.06 22.35
C TYR A 234 -7.82 13.49 21.94
N GLY A 235 -7.06 14.19 22.77
CA GLY A 235 -6.47 15.48 22.45
C GLY A 235 -4.99 15.32 22.14
N ILE A 236 -4.50 16.05 21.14
CA ILE A 236 -3.11 15.99 20.72
C ILE A 236 -2.45 17.35 20.72
N SER A 237 -1.18 17.38 21.10
CA SER A 237 -0.29 18.50 20.81
C SER A 237 1.02 18.00 20.24
N LEU A 238 1.59 18.78 19.30
CA LEU A 238 2.90 18.55 18.74
C LEU A 238 3.91 19.48 19.37
N GLN A 239 5.08 18.96 19.72
CA GLN A 239 6.22 19.75 20.19
C GLN A 239 7.40 19.54 19.25
N SER A 240 7.91 20.65 18.73
CA SER A 240 9.08 20.66 17.82
C SER A 240 10.39 20.35 18.57
N PRO A 241 11.48 20.01 17.86
CA PRO A 241 12.79 19.84 18.46
C PRO A 241 13.31 21.09 19.18
N ALA A 242 12.85 22.28 18.78
CA ALA A 242 13.16 23.55 19.46
C ALA A 242 12.32 23.80 20.71
N GLY A 243 11.41 22.88 21.07
CA GLY A 243 10.58 22.98 22.26
C GLY A 243 9.26 23.75 22.08
N GLU A 244 8.98 24.30 20.89
CA GLU A 244 7.71 24.97 20.60
C GLU A 244 6.57 23.95 20.58
N LYS A 245 5.49 24.23 21.31
CA LYS A 245 4.34 23.33 21.48
C LYS A 245 3.06 23.95 20.93
N LEU A 246 2.42 23.24 19.99
CA LEU A 246 1.13 23.62 19.40
C LEU A 246 0.08 22.55 19.63
N TYR A 247 -1.17 23.00 19.87
CA TYR A 247 -2.30 22.11 20.18
C TYR A 247 -3.18 21.91 18.95
N VAL A 248 -3.62 20.67 18.74
CA VAL A 248 -4.63 20.34 17.75
C VAL A 248 -6.00 20.68 18.34
N SER A 249 -6.76 21.51 17.64
CA SER A 249 -8.11 21.86 18.05
C SER A 249 -9.09 20.72 17.75
N SER A 250 -9.82 20.28 18.76
CA SER A 250 -10.90 19.29 18.62
C SER A 250 -12.28 19.92 18.42
N SER A 251 -12.36 21.26 18.41
CA SER A 251 -13.64 21.99 18.45
C SER A 251 -14.26 22.26 17.07
N LEU A 252 -13.55 21.96 15.99
CA LEU A 252 -14.01 22.28 14.65
C LEU A 252 -14.48 21.01 13.94
N GLY A 253 -15.74 21.00 13.53
CA GLY A 253 -16.22 20.06 12.53
C GLY A 253 -15.39 20.19 11.26
N ALA A 254 -15.14 19.07 10.61
CA ALA A 254 -14.60 18.85 9.28
C ALA A 254 -13.85 20.02 8.61
N GLY A 255 -12.68 20.41 9.13
CA GLY A 255 -11.81 21.40 8.50
C GLY A 255 -10.34 20.99 8.63
N THR A 256 -9.50 21.59 7.79
CA THR A 256 -8.05 21.46 7.92
C THR A 256 -7.54 22.57 8.82
N GLN A 257 -6.87 22.20 9.91
CA GLN A 257 -6.14 23.12 10.78
C GLN A 257 -4.69 23.21 10.30
N GLU A 258 -4.15 24.41 10.30
CA GLU A 258 -2.73 24.65 10.06
C GLU A 258 -2.02 24.93 11.39
N LEU A 259 -0.96 24.18 11.68
CA LEU A 259 -0.01 24.42 12.74
C LEU A 259 1.28 24.94 12.12
N SER A 260 1.61 26.20 12.34
CA SER A 260 2.83 26.83 11.85
C SER A 260 3.82 27.03 12.97
N PHE A 261 4.90 26.26 12.97
CA PHE A 261 5.99 26.35 13.93
C PHE A 261 6.96 27.44 13.49
N ILE A 262 7.18 28.41 14.39
CA ILE A 262 7.97 29.62 14.07
C ILE A 262 9.46 29.37 14.26
N PHE A 263 9.83 28.62 15.30
CA PHE A 263 11.25 28.40 15.65
C PHE A 263 11.96 27.38 14.74
N VAL A 264 11.19 26.57 13.99
CA VAL A 264 11.72 25.54 13.11
C VAL A 264 11.20 25.63 11.67
N GLU A 265 10.43 26.67 11.35
CA GLU A 265 9.87 26.94 10.01
C GLU A 265 9.10 25.74 9.42
N THR A 266 8.50 24.92 10.29
CA THR A 266 7.74 23.72 9.91
C THR A 266 6.26 24.02 9.91
N LYS A 267 5.56 23.53 8.89
CA LYS A 267 4.10 23.58 8.77
C LYS A 267 3.52 22.18 8.86
N VAL A 268 2.47 22.01 9.66
CA VAL A 268 1.71 20.76 9.76
C VAL A 268 0.24 21.06 9.49
N LEU A 269 -0.32 20.43 8.44
CA LEU A 269 -1.75 20.45 8.21
C LEU A 269 -2.39 19.26 8.94
N VAL A 270 -3.44 19.55 9.68
CA VAL A 270 -4.13 18.56 10.52
C VAL A 270 -5.60 18.49 10.11
N ASN A 271 -6.05 17.30 9.75
CA ASN A 271 -7.47 17.01 9.60
C ASN A 271 -7.93 16.19 10.82
N TYR A 272 -8.88 16.74 11.56
CA TYR A 272 -9.43 16.12 12.75
C TYR A 272 -10.82 15.57 12.46
N VAL A 273 -10.98 14.24 12.54
CA VAL A 273 -12.24 13.53 12.36
C VAL A 273 -12.57 12.84 13.68
N LYS A 274 -13.58 13.37 14.39
CA LYS A 274 -13.95 12.85 15.72
C LYS A 274 -14.45 11.41 15.66
N MET A 275 -15.15 11.05 14.58
CA MET A 275 -15.68 9.71 14.35
C MET A 275 -15.59 9.45 12.85
N GLU A 276 -14.64 8.61 12.46
CA GLU A 276 -14.50 8.16 11.09
C GLU A 276 -15.70 7.26 10.73
N ARG A 277 -16.23 7.46 9.52
CA ARG A 277 -17.56 6.96 9.14
C ARG A 277 -17.64 5.43 9.10
N MET A 278 -16.56 4.76 8.66
CA MET A 278 -16.57 3.32 8.43
C MET A 278 -16.30 2.55 9.72
N THR A 279 -15.39 3.05 10.54
CA THR A 279 -14.86 2.36 11.73
C THR A 279 -15.45 2.86 13.04
N GLY A 280 -16.02 4.07 13.06
CA GLY A 280 -16.45 4.76 14.28
C GLY A 280 -15.29 5.25 15.15
N LYS A 281 -14.03 5.03 14.73
CA LYS A 281 -12.84 5.47 15.46
C LYS A 281 -12.57 6.96 15.24
N GLN A 282 -11.81 7.56 16.15
CA GLN A 282 -11.27 8.90 15.94
C GLN A 282 -10.08 8.82 14.99
N LEU A 283 -10.06 9.66 13.94
CA LEU A 283 -8.94 9.82 13.05
C LEU A 283 -8.38 11.23 13.11
N ILE A 284 -7.08 11.36 13.36
CA ILE A 284 -6.37 12.62 13.19
C ILE A 284 -5.27 12.39 12.18
N TYR A 285 -5.37 13.11 11.06
CA TYR A 285 -4.47 12.96 9.93
C TYR A 285 -3.54 14.17 9.85
N PHE A 286 -2.23 13.91 9.94
CA PHE A 286 -1.18 14.91 9.92
C PHE A 286 -0.45 14.88 8.58
N ARG A 287 -0.15 16.05 8.03
CA ARG A 287 0.73 16.23 6.88
C ARG A 287 1.82 17.22 7.23
N PHE A 288 3.02 16.73 7.35
CA PHE A 288 4.20 17.53 7.66
C PHE A 288 4.81 18.07 6.38
N PHE A 289 5.13 19.35 6.35
CA PHE A 289 5.78 20.03 5.23
C PHE A 289 7.11 20.58 5.70
N HIS A 290 8.19 20.15 5.07
CA HIS A 290 9.57 20.51 5.39
C HIS A 290 9.86 20.47 6.90
N PRO A 291 9.58 19.34 7.55
CA PRO A 291 9.73 19.25 9.00
C PRO A 291 11.18 19.37 9.39
N ALA A 292 11.46 20.13 10.46
CA ALA A 292 12.80 20.19 11.03
C ALA A 292 13.25 18.83 11.52
N ALA A 293 14.49 18.48 11.21
CA ALA A 293 15.13 17.27 11.70
C ALA A 293 15.25 17.26 13.23
N GLY A 294 15.20 16.08 13.83
CA GLY A 294 15.34 15.89 15.26
C GLY A 294 14.19 15.15 15.89
N ILE A 295 14.07 15.23 17.21
CA ILE A 295 13.07 14.52 17.97
C ILE A 295 11.87 15.44 18.20
N TRP A 296 10.76 15.06 17.60
CA TRP A 296 9.44 15.64 17.84
C TRP A 296 8.73 14.86 18.93
N LYS A 297 7.84 15.52 19.68
CA LYS A 297 7.00 14.87 20.67
C LYS A 297 5.52 15.04 20.29
N VAL A 298 4.84 13.92 20.17
CA VAL A 298 3.40 13.87 20.02
C VAL A 298 2.83 13.58 21.40
N ASN A 299 2.26 14.60 22.05
CA ASN A 299 1.65 14.40 23.36
C ASN A 299 0.19 14.07 23.16
N VAL A 300 -0.20 12.90 23.62
CA VAL A 300 -1.55 12.37 23.56
C VAL A 300 -2.19 12.47 24.94
N SER A 301 -3.39 13.02 25.01
CA SER A 301 -4.18 13.09 26.24
C SER A 301 -5.57 12.52 25.99
N LYS A 302 -6.06 11.75 26.92
CA LYS A 302 -7.38 11.13 26.85
C LYS A 302 -8.40 11.92 27.65
N LYS A 303 -9.60 12.07 27.09
CA LYS A 303 -10.78 12.60 27.76
C LYS A 303 -11.76 11.44 27.94
N GLY A 304 -12.03 11.08 29.17
CA GLY A 304 -12.92 9.96 29.48
C GLY A 304 -12.36 9.11 30.62
N ILE A 305 -13.16 8.17 31.10
CA ILE A 305 -12.85 7.32 32.26
C ILE A 305 -12.61 5.84 31.89
N SER A 306 -12.97 5.42 30.68
CA SER A 306 -12.75 4.06 30.20
C SER A 306 -11.28 3.80 29.82
N GLY A 307 -10.87 2.56 29.75
CA GLY A 307 -9.62 2.17 29.11
C GLY A 307 -9.81 2.13 27.60
N SER A 308 -8.92 2.77 26.83
CA SER A 308 -8.95 2.68 25.38
C SER A 308 -7.55 2.80 24.79
N ARG A 309 -7.42 2.30 23.59
CA ARG A 309 -6.16 2.21 22.86
C ARG A 309 -6.12 3.23 21.74
N PHE A 310 -4.92 3.68 21.42
CA PHE A 310 -4.69 4.43 20.20
C PHE A 310 -3.53 3.84 19.41
N HIS A 311 -3.53 4.09 18.13
CA HIS A 311 -2.48 3.69 17.18
C HIS A 311 -1.99 4.91 16.43
N MET A 312 -0.69 4.93 16.11
CA MET A 312 -0.08 5.91 15.24
C MET A 312 0.70 5.20 14.15
N TRP A 313 0.55 5.66 12.91
CA TRP A 313 1.12 5.04 11.73
C TRP A 313 1.87 6.06 10.88
N LEU A 314 3.09 5.71 10.50
CA LEU A 314 3.87 6.38 9.46
C LEU A 314 3.70 5.62 8.13
N PRO A 315 4.02 6.25 6.98
CA PRO A 315 4.01 5.56 5.69
C PRO A 315 4.93 4.35 5.68
N VAL A 316 4.65 3.40 4.78
CA VAL A 316 5.52 2.22 4.58
C VAL A 316 6.91 2.62 4.09
N GLN A 317 7.88 1.74 4.27
CA GLN A 317 9.25 1.92 3.78
C GLN A 317 9.28 2.32 2.30
N GLY A 318 10.16 3.26 1.95
CA GLY A 318 10.27 3.84 0.62
C GLY A 318 9.31 5.00 0.34
N LEU A 319 8.33 5.26 1.22
CA LEU A 319 7.45 6.43 1.16
C LEU A 319 7.82 7.52 2.18
N ILE A 320 8.73 7.21 3.06
CA ILE A 320 9.31 8.09 4.08
C ILE A 320 10.81 7.76 4.21
N SER A 321 11.60 8.69 4.72
CA SER A 321 13.02 8.43 5.00
C SER A 321 13.17 7.27 6.00
N PRO A 322 14.13 6.36 5.81
CA PRO A 322 14.39 5.28 6.77
C PRO A 322 14.88 5.77 8.14
N ASP A 323 15.30 7.03 8.23
CA ASP A 323 15.73 7.67 9.48
C ASP A 323 14.58 8.46 10.16
N THR A 324 13.36 8.38 9.63
CA THR A 324 12.14 8.94 10.22
C THR A 324 11.29 7.80 10.80
N TYR A 325 11.24 7.69 12.14
CA TYR A 325 10.59 6.58 12.84
C TYR A 325 10.22 6.93 14.29
N PHE A 326 9.36 6.12 14.92
CA PHE A 326 9.08 6.22 16.35
C PHE A 326 10.21 5.61 17.18
N LEU A 327 10.77 6.36 18.16
CA LEU A 327 11.90 5.88 18.98
C LEU A 327 11.50 4.68 19.86
N GLU A 328 10.30 4.70 20.42
CA GLU A 328 9.73 3.59 21.19
C GLU A 328 8.62 2.95 20.36
N SER A 329 8.99 2.30 19.26
CA SER A 329 8.02 1.59 18.43
C SER A 329 7.46 0.38 19.17
N THR A 330 6.18 0.11 18.92
CA THR A 330 5.57 -1.09 19.45
C THR A 330 5.89 -2.25 18.51
N PRO A 331 6.37 -3.40 19.01
CA PRO A 331 6.83 -4.51 18.19
C PRO A 331 5.70 -5.31 17.56
N TYR A 332 4.53 -4.74 17.39
CA TYR A 332 3.46 -5.37 16.63
C TYR A 332 3.84 -5.37 15.16
N ILE A 333 3.57 -6.48 14.51
CA ILE A 333 3.66 -6.60 13.06
C ILE A 333 2.73 -5.55 12.47
N THR A 334 3.29 -4.63 11.73
CA THR A 334 2.51 -3.72 10.91
C THR A 334 1.91 -4.55 9.80
N VAL A 335 0.70 -5.02 10.00
CA VAL A 335 -0.03 -5.74 8.97
C VAL A 335 -0.55 -4.70 8.00
N THR A 336 -0.03 -4.72 6.81
CA THR A 336 -0.48 -3.85 5.72
C THR A 336 -1.59 -4.50 4.89
N ALA A 337 -2.15 -5.59 5.38
CA ALA A 337 -3.24 -6.30 4.73
C ALA A 337 -4.55 -5.51 4.82
N PRO A 338 -5.35 -5.50 3.76
CA PRO A 338 -6.55 -4.68 3.69
C PRO A 338 -7.76 -5.25 4.43
N GLY A 339 -7.76 -6.44 5.01
CA GLY A 339 -8.99 -6.94 5.60
C GLY A 339 -8.89 -8.15 6.50
N ASP A 340 -10.00 -8.49 7.15
CA ASP A 340 -10.13 -9.64 8.05
C ASP A 340 -10.31 -10.97 7.30
N SER A 341 -10.73 -10.92 6.02
CA SER A 341 -10.95 -12.09 5.16
C SER A 341 -9.72 -12.53 4.39
N THR A 342 -8.58 -11.86 4.57
CA THR A 342 -7.34 -12.11 3.84
C THR A 342 -6.31 -12.90 4.63
#